data_35702795d573eeeae083e9202eaa16ee
#
_entry.id   35702795d573eeeae083e9202eaa16ee
#
_cell.length_a   1.000
_cell.length_b   1.000
_cell.length_c   1.000
_cell.angle_alpha   90.00
_cell.angle_beta   90.00
_cell.angle_gamma   90.00
#
_symmetry.space_group_name_H-M   'P 1'
#
loop_
_entity.id
_entity.type
_entity.pdbx_description
1 polymer ?
#
loop_
_entity_poly.entity_id
_entity_poly.type
_entity_poly.pdbx_seq_one_letter_code
_entity_poly.pdbx_strand_id
1 'polypeptide(L)'
;MRTFSSNKAGDVRFGLGAVKGVGEAAVESIIAERNANGRFKDIYDLMERVNFSAVNRKCFENLAYAGGFDSISGFHRGKFFGADARDNTGVTFIEQLMRYGQRFQAEKNNAQQSLFGGGGHVDIQRPVLPACADWSQLETLAKEREMIGLYLSAHPLDDYKIIINHMCKTQLTELENLEALKGQEIAVAGMVVSVQNLITKTGKPWGKFVLEDYNGTHEFALFSKDYENFRKYLFSDYFLFVRGRVQPKPYNDKELEFKIISMVQLSEMRDTMIKEMNVLLPVEDVTPTLVRELTEKVKEAKGETLFRISVIDREAHVSLSLFSKSHKVSLTQSLVSYLDDNEIKYSIA
;
A
#
# COMPACT_ATOMS: atom_id res chain seq x y z
N MET A 1 -4.60 -10.53 20.39
CA MET A 1 -4.06 -9.35 21.08
C MET A 1 -5.05 -8.21 20.97
N ARG A 2 -5.38 -7.54 22.08
CA ARG A 2 -6.27 -6.36 22.09
C ARG A 2 -5.56 -5.12 21.59
N THR A 3 -4.31 -4.93 21.98
CA THR A 3 -3.50 -3.74 21.78
C THR A 3 -2.25 -4.06 20.95
N PHE A 4 -1.45 -3.07 20.69
CA PHE A 4 -0.15 -3.21 20.07
C PHE A 4 0.78 -4.12 20.89
N SER A 5 1.65 -4.87 20.22
CA SER A 5 2.72 -5.63 20.84
C SER A 5 3.91 -5.70 19.90
N SER A 6 5.11 -5.89 20.43
CA SER A 6 6.28 -6.19 19.62
C SER A 6 6.48 -7.71 19.47
N ASN A 7 7.04 -8.14 18.34
CA ASN A 7 7.54 -9.50 18.19
C ASN A 7 8.99 -9.57 18.67
N LYS A 8 9.60 -10.78 18.58
CA LYS A 8 11.01 -10.98 19.00
C LYS A 8 12.01 -10.26 18.09
N ALA A 9 11.62 -9.90 16.88
CA ALA A 9 12.42 -9.15 15.93
C ALA A 9 12.29 -7.62 16.11
N GLY A 10 11.42 -7.16 17.03
CA GLY A 10 11.19 -5.74 17.28
C GLY A 10 10.04 -5.12 16.47
N ASP A 11 9.42 -5.88 15.56
CA ASP A 11 8.29 -5.36 14.77
C ASP A 11 7.06 -5.13 15.63
N VAL A 12 6.34 -4.06 15.35
CA VAL A 12 5.07 -3.72 16.01
C VAL A 12 3.92 -4.48 15.38
N ARG A 13 3.22 -5.31 16.17
CA ARG A 13 2.00 -5.98 15.74
C ARG A 13 0.78 -5.16 16.10
N PHE A 14 -0.06 -4.90 15.12
CA PHE A 14 -1.35 -4.26 15.32
C PHE A 14 -2.32 -5.22 16.00
N GLY A 15 -2.96 -4.78 17.08
CA GLY A 15 -4.00 -5.56 17.75
C GLY A 15 -5.31 -5.48 16.99
N LEU A 16 -6.10 -6.55 17.00
CA LEU A 16 -7.42 -6.59 16.36
C LEU A 16 -8.37 -5.50 16.86
N GLY A 17 -8.22 -5.06 18.12
CA GLY A 17 -9.02 -3.99 18.71
C GLY A 17 -8.71 -2.59 18.18
N ALA A 18 -7.61 -2.41 17.43
CA ALA A 18 -7.30 -1.15 16.75
C ALA A 18 -8.03 -0.99 15.41
N VAL A 19 -8.67 -2.05 14.91
CA VAL A 19 -9.45 -2.01 13.66
C VAL A 19 -10.80 -1.34 13.93
N LYS A 20 -11.11 -0.33 13.14
CA LYS A 20 -12.37 0.44 13.25
C LYS A 20 -13.60 -0.49 13.18
N GLY A 21 -14.50 -0.33 14.16
CA GLY A 21 -15.74 -1.10 14.23
C GLY A 21 -15.58 -2.55 14.66
N VAL A 22 -14.41 -2.95 15.14
CA VAL A 22 -14.17 -4.24 15.79
C VAL A 22 -14.28 -4.05 17.31
N GLY A 23 -15.36 -4.51 17.89
CA GLY A 23 -15.64 -4.34 19.32
C GLY A 23 -14.73 -5.20 20.21
N GLU A 24 -14.50 -4.74 21.44
CA GLU A 24 -13.64 -5.43 22.40
C GLU A 24 -14.12 -6.86 22.69
N ALA A 25 -15.45 -7.05 22.88
CA ALA A 25 -16.03 -8.36 23.11
C ALA A 25 -15.78 -9.36 21.97
N ALA A 26 -15.78 -8.88 20.71
CA ALA A 26 -15.46 -9.71 19.55
C ALA A 26 -13.98 -10.15 19.57
N VAL A 27 -13.09 -9.23 19.88
CA VAL A 27 -11.64 -9.50 19.99
C VAL A 27 -11.36 -10.50 21.11
N GLU A 28 -11.99 -10.30 22.27
CA GLU A 28 -11.86 -11.20 23.40
C GLU A 28 -12.34 -12.62 23.07
N SER A 29 -13.49 -12.72 22.42
CA SER A 29 -14.05 -14.00 22.01
C SER A 29 -13.13 -14.77 21.06
N ILE A 30 -12.59 -14.09 20.03
CA ILE A 30 -11.64 -14.68 19.08
C ILE A 30 -10.34 -15.14 19.80
N ILE A 31 -9.82 -14.32 20.70
CA ILE A 31 -8.61 -14.63 21.45
C ILE A 31 -8.83 -15.81 22.42
N ALA A 32 -9.94 -15.81 23.14
CA ALA A 32 -10.29 -16.88 24.08
C ALA A 32 -10.41 -18.21 23.35
N GLU A 33 -11.11 -18.25 22.22
CA GLU A 33 -11.24 -19.45 21.39
C GLU A 33 -9.90 -19.95 20.88
N ARG A 34 -9.06 -19.04 20.36
CA ARG A 34 -7.71 -19.39 19.89
C ARG A 34 -6.80 -19.92 21.01
N ASN A 35 -6.92 -19.38 22.21
CA ASN A 35 -6.09 -19.81 23.36
C ASN A 35 -6.57 -21.16 23.91
N ALA A 36 -7.86 -21.44 23.87
CA ALA A 36 -8.45 -22.69 24.35
C ALA A 36 -8.21 -23.87 23.38
N ASN A 37 -8.38 -23.62 22.08
CA ASN A 37 -8.45 -24.66 21.06
C ASN A 37 -7.35 -24.54 19.97
N GLY A 38 -6.33 -23.70 20.20
CA GLY A 38 -5.20 -23.49 19.29
C GLY A 38 -5.49 -22.53 18.13
N ARG A 39 -4.48 -22.32 17.29
CA ARG A 39 -4.57 -21.43 16.12
C ARG A 39 -5.65 -21.89 15.14
N PHE A 40 -6.31 -20.95 14.48
CA PHE A 40 -7.19 -21.25 13.37
C PHE A 40 -6.38 -21.72 12.16
N LYS A 41 -6.79 -22.83 11.56
CA LYS A 41 -6.09 -23.48 10.44
C LYS A 41 -6.35 -22.76 9.13
N ASP A 42 -7.61 -22.40 8.90
CA ASP A 42 -8.11 -21.71 7.74
C ASP A 42 -9.33 -20.84 8.11
N ILE A 43 -9.89 -20.14 7.12
CA ILE A 43 -11.07 -19.27 7.32
C ILE A 43 -12.31 -20.09 7.71
N TYR A 44 -12.43 -21.34 7.25
CA TYR A 44 -13.56 -22.22 7.58
C TYR A 44 -13.48 -22.66 9.03
N ASP A 45 -12.30 -23.10 9.52
CA ASP A 45 -12.08 -23.43 10.91
C ASP A 45 -12.38 -22.25 11.85
N LEU A 46 -12.07 -21.01 11.44
CA LEU A 46 -12.49 -19.81 12.15
C LEU A 46 -14.01 -19.72 12.24
N MET A 47 -14.75 -19.89 11.13
CA MET A 47 -16.21 -19.81 11.09
C MET A 47 -16.89 -20.96 11.88
N GLU A 48 -16.29 -22.13 11.89
CA GLU A 48 -16.79 -23.30 12.63
C GLU A 48 -16.67 -23.13 14.16
N ARG A 49 -15.75 -22.25 14.63
CA ARG A 49 -15.40 -22.11 16.05
C ARG A 49 -15.76 -20.77 16.69
N VAL A 50 -15.87 -19.71 15.91
CA VAL A 50 -16.08 -18.35 16.43
C VAL A 50 -17.50 -18.21 17.03
N ASN A 51 -17.61 -17.39 18.09
CA ASN A 51 -18.90 -17.06 18.68
C ASN A 51 -19.60 -15.94 17.89
N PHE A 52 -20.62 -16.29 17.08
CA PHE A 52 -21.39 -15.33 16.28
C PHE A 52 -22.24 -14.33 17.08
N SER A 53 -22.47 -14.59 18.38
CA SER A 53 -23.12 -13.60 19.24
C SER A 53 -22.22 -12.43 19.60
N ALA A 54 -20.90 -12.66 19.63
CA ALA A 54 -19.88 -11.63 19.91
C ALA A 54 -19.31 -11.02 18.62
N VAL A 55 -19.17 -11.83 17.56
CA VAL A 55 -18.54 -11.43 16.30
C VAL A 55 -19.60 -11.33 15.20
N ASN A 56 -20.07 -10.13 14.94
CA ASN A 56 -21.08 -9.86 13.92
C ASN A 56 -20.49 -9.68 12.51
N ARG A 57 -21.34 -9.59 11.50
CA ARG A 57 -20.97 -9.41 10.09
C ARG A 57 -20.01 -8.22 9.90
N LYS A 58 -20.34 -7.05 10.45
CA LYS A 58 -19.52 -5.84 10.30
C LYS A 58 -18.11 -6.02 10.87
N CYS A 59 -17.98 -6.75 11.97
CA CYS A 59 -16.68 -7.09 12.54
C CYS A 59 -15.85 -7.95 11.57
N PHE A 60 -16.45 -8.99 10.95
CA PHE A 60 -15.78 -9.80 9.95
C PHE A 60 -15.37 -9.00 8.72
N GLU A 61 -16.26 -8.16 8.18
CA GLU A 61 -15.99 -7.30 7.04
C GLU A 61 -14.80 -6.36 7.33
N ASN A 62 -14.81 -5.69 8.48
CA ASN A 62 -13.74 -4.76 8.85
C ASN A 62 -12.39 -5.46 9.09
N LEU A 63 -12.40 -6.65 9.68
CA LEU A 63 -11.20 -7.47 9.81
C LEU A 63 -10.67 -7.93 8.43
N ALA A 64 -11.56 -8.29 7.50
CA ALA A 64 -11.17 -8.65 6.14
C ALA A 64 -10.56 -7.47 5.38
N TYR A 65 -11.16 -6.27 5.46
CA TYR A 65 -10.59 -5.04 4.90
C TYR A 65 -9.21 -4.72 5.48
N ALA A 66 -9.03 -4.90 6.78
CA ALA A 66 -7.77 -4.65 7.48
C ALA A 66 -6.70 -5.74 7.28
N GLY A 67 -7.00 -6.84 6.55
CA GLY A 67 -6.07 -7.95 6.36
C GLY A 67 -5.95 -8.90 7.55
N GLY A 68 -6.89 -8.84 8.48
CA GLY A 68 -6.87 -9.67 9.70
C GLY A 68 -6.95 -11.18 9.43
N PHE A 69 -7.33 -11.59 8.24
CA PHE A 69 -7.47 -13.00 7.84
C PHE A 69 -6.43 -13.47 6.82
N ASP A 70 -5.52 -12.61 6.36
CA ASP A 70 -4.56 -12.94 5.30
C ASP A 70 -3.74 -14.19 5.60
N SER A 71 -3.35 -14.38 6.86
CA SER A 71 -2.55 -15.54 7.28
C SER A 71 -3.31 -16.88 7.28
N ILE A 72 -4.64 -16.86 7.16
CA ILE A 72 -5.51 -18.05 7.21
C ILE A 72 -6.46 -18.17 6.02
N SER A 73 -6.56 -17.14 5.17
CA SER A 73 -7.49 -17.18 4.03
C SER A 73 -6.92 -17.96 2.84
N GLY A 74 -5.65 -17.80 2.54
CA GLY A 74 -5.00 -18.38 1.36
C GLY A 74 -5.46 -17.78 0.03
N PHE A 75 -6.21 -16.67 0.05
CA PHE A 75 -6.70 -15.95 -1.12
C PHE A 75 -6.77 -14.45 -0.85
N HIS A 76 -6.90 -13.67 -1.93
CA HIS A 76 -6.93 -12.21 -1.86
C HIS A 76 -8.17 -11.66 -1.13
N ARG A 77 -8.01 -10.61 -0.32
CA ARG A 77 -9.05 -9.97 0.52
C ARG A 77 -10.33 -9.63 -0.24
N GLY A 78 -10.22 -9.20 -1.51
CA GLY A 78 -11.36 -8.88 -2.38
C GLY A 78 -12.36 -10.02 -2.54
N LYS A 79 -11.90 -11.28 -2.43
CA LYS A 79 -12.78 -12.45 -2.54
C LYS A 79 -13.84 -12.51 -1.44
N PHE A 80 -13.55 -12.00 -0.25
CA PHE A 80 -14.55 -11.94 0.83
C PHE A 80 -15.81 -11.17 0.44
N PHE A 81 -15.67 -10.17 -0.43
CA PHE A 81 -16.73 -9.24 -0.85
C PHE A 81 -17.32 -9.60 -2.22
N GLY A 82 -16.74 -10.59 -2.90
CA GLY A 82 -17.28 -11.12 -4.16
C GLY A 82 -18.59 -11.89 -3.92
N ALA A 83 -19.52 -11.77 -4.87
CA ALA A 83 -20.71 -12.63 -4.95
C ALA A 83 -20.46 -13.72 -5.99
N ASP A 84 -21.08 -14.90 -5.82
CA ASP A 84 -21.06 -15.93 -6.86
C ASP A 84 -21.87 -15.43 -8.06
N ALA A 85 -21.25 -15.36 -9.24
CA ALA A 85 -21.92 -14.96 -10.47
C ALA A 85 -23.09 -15.87 -10.88
N ARG A 86 -23.19 -17.07 -10.32
CA ARG A 86 -24.28 -18.04 -10.50
C ARG A 86 -25.44 -17.81 -9.53
N ASP A 87 -25.21 -17.04 -8.47
CA ASP A 87 -26.22 -16.74 -7.46
C ASP A 87 -26.70 -15.30 -7.62
N ASN A 88 -27.89 -15.14 -8.24
CA ASN A 88 -28.52 -13.82 -8.44
C ASN A 88 -28.95 -13.13 -7.13
N THR A 89 -28.65 -13.71 -5.96
CA THR A 89 -29.03 -13.12 -4.66
C THR A 89 -28.10 -12.00 -4.22
N GLY A 90 -26.93 -11.83 -4.85
CA GLY A 90 -25.92 -10.83 -4.47
C GLY A 90 -25.28 -11.07 -3.11
N VAL A 91 -25.41 -12.28 -2.54
CA VAL A 91 -24.85 -12.65 -1.24
C VAL A 91 -23.33 -12.76 -1.36
N THR A 92 -22.61 -11.97 -0.56
CA THR A 92 -21.15 -11.97 -0.55
C THR A 92 -20.58 -13.26 0.04
N PHE A 93 -19.31 -13.57 -0.32
CA PHE A 93 -18.65 -14.77 0.20
C PHE A 93 -18.55 -14.77 1.73
N ILE A 94 -18.33 -13.61 2.35
CA ILE A 94 -18.29 -13.48 3.80
C ILE A 94 -19.65 -13.84 4.44
N GLU A 95 -20.75 -13.47 3.81
CA GLU A 95 -22.09 -13.87 4.27
C GLU A 95 -22.34 -15.37 4.11
N GLN A 96 -21.84 -15.96 3.03
CA GLN A 96 -21.92 -17.41 2.82
C GLN A 96 -21.09 -18.16 3.87
N LEU A 97 -19.87 -17.68 4.17
CA LEU A 97 -19.03 -18.22 5.25
C LEU A 97 -19.72 -18.14 6.61
N MET A 98 -20.36 -17.03 6.94
CA MET A 98 -21.09 -16.88 8.20
C MET A 98 -22.28 -17.84 8.30
N ARG A 99 -23.06 -17.96 7.22
CA ARG A 99 -24.19 -18.91 7.17
C ARG A 99 -23.72 -20.36 7.30
N TYR A 100 -22.59 -20.69 6.66
CA TYR A 100 -21.91 -21.98 6.80
C TYR A 100 -21.56 -22.26 8.26
N GLY A 101 -20.82 -21.36 8.90
CA GLY A 101 -20.38 -21.53 10.29
C GLY A 101 -21.54 -21.65 11.28
N GLN A 102 -22.60 -20.84 11.11
CA GLN A 102 -23.82 -20.92 11.94
C GLN A 102 -24.51 -22.28 11.81
N ARG A 103 -24.66 -22.79 10.57
CA ARG A 103 -25.25 -24.11 10.32
C ARG A 103 -24.40 -25.22 10.94
N PHE A 104 -23.07 -25.16 10.73
CA PHE A 104 -22.13 -26.12 11.29
C PHE A 104 -22.23 -26.20 12.82
N GLN A 105 -22.26 -25.06 13.51
CA GLN A 105 -22.38 -25.02 14.98
C GLN A 105 -23.76 -25.52 15.44
N ALA A 106 -24.84 -25.19 14.74
CA ALA A 106 -26.18 -25.68 15.07
C ALA A 106 -26.27 -27.21 14.97
N GLU A 107 -25.73 -27.80 13.91
CA GLU A 107 -25.73 -29.26 13.75
C GLU A 107 -24.86 -29.96 14.77
N LYS A 108 -23.66 -29.41 15.06
CA LYS A 108 -22.78 -29.93 16.11
C LYS A 108 -23.46 -29.95 17.47
N ASN A 109 -24.21 -28.91 17.81
CA ASN A 109 -24.96 -28.81 19.07
C ASN A 109 -26.13 -29.80 19.09
N ASN A 110 -26.85 -29.95 17.99
CA ASN A 110 -27.95 -30.91 17.86
C ASN A 110 -27.46 -32.35 17.97
N ALA A 111 -26.32 -32.67 17.34
CA ALA A 111 -25.70 -34.00 17.44
C ALA A 111 -25.25 -34.34 18.88
N GLN A 112 -24.78 -33.36 19.64
CA GLN A 112 -24.41 -33.56 21.07
C GLN A 112 -25.64 -33.75 21.98
N GLN A 113 -26.81 -33.17 21.61
CA GLN A 113 -28.04 -33.33 22.40
C GLN A 113 -28.80 -34.62 22.06
N SER A 114 -28.54 -35.25 20.91
CA SER A 114 -29.14 -36.51 20.51
C SER A 114 -28.39 -37.68 21.16
N LEU A 115 -28.77 -38.06 22.35
CA LEU A 115 -28.24 -39.24 23.10
C LEU A 115 -28.56 -40.59 22.44
N PHE A 116 -29.43 -40.64 21.45
CA PHE A 116 -29.82 -41.84 20.70
C PHE A 116 -29.36 -41.70 19.25
N GLY A 117 -28.21 -42.27 18.94
CA GLY A 117 -27.54 -42.18 17.63
C GLY A 117 -28.40 -42.61 16.45
N GLY A 118 -28.89 -41.66 15.73
CA GLY A 118 -29.61 -41.84 14.48
C GLY A 118 -29.43 -40.63 13.55
N GLY A 119 -28.66 -39.65 13.96
CA GLY A 119 -28.38 -38.50 13.14
C GLY A 119 -27.30 -38.80 12.09
N GLY A 120 -27.69 -39.02 10.84
CA GLY A 120 -26.77 -39.01 9.72
C GLY A 120 -25.95 -37.71 9.75
N HIS A 121 -24.65 -37.80 9.63
CA HIS A 121 -23.76 -36.67 9.41
C HIS A 121 -24.26 -35.95 8.14
N VAL A 122 -24.91 -34.82 8.30
CA VAL A 122 -25.20 -33.96 7.15
C VAL A 122 -23.89 -33.31 6.76
N ASP A 123 -23.38 -33.67 5.61
CA ASP A 123 -22.18 -33.08 5.05
C ASP A 123 -22.48 -31.63 4.63
N ILE A 124 -22.15 -30.68 5.52
CA ILE A 124 -22.36 -29.26 5.23
C ILE A 124 -21.25 -28.82 4.27
N GLN A 125 -21.64 -28.61 3.00
CA GLN A 125 -20.72 -28.16 1.98
C GLN A 125 -20.15 -26.78 2.33
N ARG A 126 -18.81 -26.66 2.25
CA ARG A 126 -18.11 -25.40 2.38
C ARG A 126 -18.44 -24.47 1.21
N PRO A 127 -18.66 -23.18 1.45
CA PRO A 127 -18.86 -22.21 0.38
C PRO A 127 -17.70 -22.21 -0.62
N VAL A 128 -18.02 -22.08 -1.89
CA VAL A 128 -17.02 -22.04 -2.98
C VAL A 128 -16.50 -20.61 -3.13
N LEU A 129 -15.18 -20.46 -3.29
CA LEU A 129 -14.56 -19.16 -3.50
C LEU A 129 -15.11 -18.50 -4.79
N PRO A 130 -15.57 -17.23 -4.72
CA PRO A 130 -16.15 -16.54 -5.86
C PRO A 130 -15.10 -16.23 -6.94
N ALA A 131 -15.51 -16.35 -8.20
CA ALA A 131 -14.70 -16.00 -9.36
C ALA A 131 -14.79 -14.49 -9.65
N CYS A 132 -14.35 -13.64 -8.72
CA CYS A 132 -14.22 -12.19 -8.91
C CYS A 132 -12.76 -11.79 -9.07
N ALA A 133 -12.50 -10.62 -9.69
CA ALA A 133 -11.17 -10.06 -9.77
C ALA A 133 -10.62 -9.72 -8.38
N ASP A 134 -9.31 -9.80 -8.21
CA ASP A 134 -8.64 -9.29 -7.02
C ASP A 134 -8.65 -7.76 -7.07
N TRP A 135 -8.64 -7.12 -5.90
CA TRP A 135 -8.47 -5.68 -5.83
C TRP A 135 -7.07 -5.27 -6.30
N SER A 136 -6.97 -4.08 -6.85
CA SER A 136 -5.66 -3.47 -7.08
C SER A 136 -4.93 -3.24 -5.75
N GLN A 137 -3.62 -3.08 -5.81
CA GLN A 137 -2.82 -2.74 -4.62
C GLN A 137 -3.32 -1.45 -3.97
N LEU A 138 -3.59 -0.41 -4.75
CA LEU A 138 -4.11 0.87 -4.24
C LEU A 138 -5.47 0.71 -3.55
N GLU A 139 -6.38 -0.07 -4.13
CA GLU A 139 -7.67 -0.34 -3.50
C GLU A 139 -7.52 -1.09 -2.18
N THR A 140 -6.63 -2.09 -2.13
CA THR A 140 -6.31 -2.83 -0.91
C THR A 140 -5.77 -1.92 0.18
N LEU A 141 -4.80 -1.05 -0.16
CA LEU A 141 -4.21 -0.07 0.75
C LEU A 141 -5.23 0.99 1.22
N ALA A 142 -6.12 1.45 0.33
CA ALA A 142 -7.17 2.38 0.69
C ALA A 142 -8.14 1.78 1.72
N LYS A 143 -8.54 0.51 1.54
CA LYS A 143 -9.39 -0.21 2.50
C LYS A 143 -8.68 -0.44 3.84
N GLU A 144 -7.41 -0.81 3.81
CA GLU A 144 -6.58 -0.97 5.01
C GLU A 144 -6.52 0.33 5.81
N ARG A 145 -6.20 1.46 5.14
CA ARG A 145 -6.17 2.79 5.77
C ARG A 145 -7.52 3.22 6.33
N GLU A 146 -8.62 2.94 5.64
CA GLU A 146 -9.97 3.25 6.11
C GLU A 146 -10.27 2.57 7.46
N MET A 147 -9.81 1.33 7.63
CA MET A 147 -10.06 0.51 8.82
C MET A 147 -9.05 0.72 9.95
N ILE A 148 -7.81 1.06 9.63
CA ILE A 148 -6.69 1.11 10.60
C ILE A 148 -6.23 2.55 10.84
N GLY A 149 -6.43 3.44 9.87
CA GLY A 149 -5.98 4.84 9.91
C GLY A 149 -4.59 5.06 9.32
N LEU A 150 -3.89 3.99 8.93
CA LEU A 150 -2.56 4.04 8.30
C LEU A 150 -2.37 2.86 7.35
N TYR A 151 -1.36 2.93 6.50
CA TYR A 151 -0.95 1.85 5.62
C TYR A 151 -0.04 0.87 6.39
N LEU A 152 -0.35 -0.43 6.36
CA LEU A 152 0.44 -1.46 7.05
C LEU A 152 1.21 -2.36 6.10
N SER A 153 0.58 -2.79 5.00
CA SER A 153 1.16 -3.78 4.10
C SER A 153 2.18 -3.19 3.13
N ALA A 154 1.96 -1.97 2.66
CA ALA A 154 2.85 -1.19 1.79
C ALA A 154 2.42 0.28 1.80
N HIS A 155 3.23 1.17 1.26
CA HIS A 155 2.83 2.57 1.05
C HIS A 155 2.49 2.81 -0.44
N PRO A 156 1.45 3.62 -0.78
CA PRO A 156 1.12 3.90 -2.19
C PRO A 156 2.27 4.49 -3.01
N LEU A 157 3.20 5.19 -2.37
CA LEU A 157 4.37 5.79 -3.01
C LEU A 157 5.56 4.84 -3.20
N ASP A 158 5.48 3.57 -2.76
CA ASP A 158 6.62 2.66 -2.79
C ASP A 158 7.14 2.41 -4.21
N ASP A 159 6.25 2.38 -5.21
CA ASP A 159 6.63 2.28 -6.62
C ASP A 159 7.45 3.46 -7.13
N TYR A 160 7.41 4.60 -6.42
CA TYR A 160 8.10 5.84 -6.77
C TYR A 160 9.21 6.22 -5.78
N LYS A 161 9.48 5.36 -4.79
CA LYS A 161 10.42 5.63 -3.69
C LYS A 161 11.79 6.09 -4.18
N ILE A 162 12.29 5.48 -5.25
CA ILE A 162 13.59 5.86 -5.83
C ILE A 162 13.54 7.30 -6.36
N ILE A 163 12.53 7.63 -7.15
CA ILE A 163 12.38 8.96 -7.72
C ILE A 163 12.29 9.99 -6.61
N ILE A 164 11.45 9.71 -5.62
CA ILE A 164 11.25 10.58 -4.47
C ILE A 164 12.56 10.81 -3.73
N ASN A 165 13.29 9.75 -3.38
CA ASN A 165 14.54 9.85 -2.63
C ASN A 165 15.65 10.59 -3.39
N HIS A 166 15.70 10.51 -4.73
CA HIS A 166 16.74 11.15 -5.53
C HIS A 166 16.37 12.58 -5.95
N MET A 167 15.09 12.86 -6.16
CA MET A 167 14.62 14.13 -6.73
C MET A 167 14.00 15.07 -5.70
N CYS A 168 13.48 14.54 -4.58
CA CYS A 168 12.84 15.33 -3.54
C CYS A 168 13.71 15.33 -2.27
N LYS A 169 14.35 16.47 -2.01
CA LYS A 169 15.15 16.64 -0.78
C LYS A 169 14.34 17.19 0.38
N THR A 170 13.15 17.69 0.11
CA THR A 170 12.24 18.36 1.05
C THR A 170 10.99 17.50 1.21
N GLN A 171 10.55 17.31 2.45
CA GLN A 171 9.31 16.63 2.80
C GLN A 171 8.14 17.61 2.81
N LEU A 172 6.91 17.12 2.62
CA LEU A 172 5.71 17.97 2.65
C LEU A 172 5.53 18.70 3.98
N THR A 173 5.89 18.08 5.09
CA THR A 173 5.82 18.68 6.43
C THR A 173 6.75 19.87 6.61
N GLU A 174 7.86 19.93 5.87
CA GLU A 174 8.79 21.06 5.93
C GLU A 174 8.21 22.35 5.31
N LEU A 175 7.19 22.22 4.43
CA LEU A 175 6.46 23.36 3.87
C LEU A 175 5.63 24.14 4.91
N GLU A 176 5.47 23.64 6.11
CA GLU A 176 4.87 24.39 7.22
C GLU A 176 5.79 25.54 7.69
N ASN A 177 7.11 25.41 7.48
CA ASN A 177 8.10 26.43 7.83
C ASN A 177 8.79 27.01 6.60
N LEU A 178 8.06 27.86 5.85
CA LEU A 178 8.58 28.47 4.62
C LEU A 178 9.78 29.40 4.85
N GLU A 179 9.97 29.95 6.04
CA GLU A 179 11.13 30.83 6.32
C GLU A 179 12.47 30.08 6.19
N ALA A 180 12.53 28.83 6.61
CA ALA A 180 13.72 27.99 6.47
C ALA A 180 14.06 27.68 4.97
N LEU A 181 13.08 27.77 4.10
CA LEU A 181 13.15 27.43 2.70
C LEU A 181 13.17 28.68 1.76
N LYS A 182 13.24 29.87 2.34
CA LYS A 182 13.13 31.14 1.62
C LYS A 182 14.13 31.28 0.48
N GLY A 183 13.64 31.62 -0.69
CA GLY A 183 14.41 31.84 -1.90
C GLY A 183 14.87 30.55 -2.60
N GLN A 184 14.65 29.39 -1.97
CA GLN A 184 15.02 28.10 -2.55
C GLN A 184 14.02 27.61 -3.57
N GLU A 185 14.51 26.93 -4.59
CA GLU A 185 13.71 26.11 -5.48
C GLU A 185 13.75 24.67 -4.96
N ILE A 186 12.62 24.11 -4.64
CA ILE A 186 12.48 22.81 -4.02
C ILE A 186 11.49 21.94 -4.80
N ALA A 187 11.65 20.66 -4.64
CA ALA A 187 10.77 19.65 -5.21
C ALA A 187 10.21 18.77 -4.09
N VAL A 188 8.92 18.50 -4.16
CA VAL A 188 8.18 17.57 -3.31
C VAL A 188 7.39 16.61 -4.16
N ALA A 189 7.08 15.44 -3.62
CA ALA A 189 6.23 14.48 -4.30
C ALA A 189 5.25 13.83 -3.31
N GLY A 190 4.11 13.38 -3.83
CA GLY A 190 3.10 12.75 -3.00
C GLY A 190 1.93 12.23 -3.82
N MET A 191 1.00 11.57 -3.12
CA MET A 191 -0.29 11.17 -3.65
C MET A 191 -1.34 12.24 -3.34
N VAL A 192 -2.20 12.55 -4.30
CA VAL A 192 -3.34 13.46 -4.10
C VAL A 192 -4.42 12.73 -3.30
N VAL A 193 -4.64 13.15 -2.07
CA VAL A 193 -5.64 12.51 -1.17
C VAL A 193 -6.96 13.28 -1.11
N SER A 194 -6.97 14.56 -1.50
CA SER A 194 -8.18 15.37 -1.54
C SER A 194 -8.09 16.45 -2.60
N VAL A 195 -9.19 16.72 -3.26
CA VAL A 195 -9.32 17.81 -4.26
C VAL A 195 -10.62 18.55 -4.02
N GLN A 196 -10.56 19.88 -4.08
CA GLN A 196 -11.74 20.74 -4.08
C GLN A 196 -11.62 21.78 -5.18
N ASN A 197 -12.60 21.79 -6.07
CA ASN A 197 -12.75 22.82 -7.10
C ASN A 197 -13.80 23.83 -6.62
N LEU A 198 -13.45 25.08 -6.57
CA LEU A 198 -14.18 26.15 -5.91
C LEU A 198 -14.32 27.36 -6.85
N ILE A 199 -15.25 28.27 -6.51
CA ILE A 199 -15.44 29.52 -7.23
C ILE A 199 -15.31 30.67 -6.22
N THR A 200 -14.51 31.68 -6.57
CA THR A 200 -14.38 32.90 -5.76
C THR A 200 -15.68 33.71 -5.76
N LYS A 201 -15.83 34.64 -4.83
CA LYS A 201 -16.97 35.59 -4.80
C LYS A 201 -17.09 36.41 -6.10
N THR A 202 -15.99 36.55 -6.85
CA THR A 202 -15.93 37.26 -8.14
C THR A 202 -16.15 36.36 -9.35
N GLY A 203 -16.58 35.11 -9.15
CA GLY A 203 -16.87 34.15 -10.22
C GLY A 203 -15.65 33.47 -10.85
N LYS A 204 -14.44 33.69 -10.33
CA LYS A 204 -13.22 33.04 -10.87
C LYS A 204 -13.01 31.64 -10.26
N PRO A 205 -12.71 30.63 -11.09
CA PRO A 205 -12.42 29.30 -10.60
C PRO A 205 -11.06 29.25 -9.91
N TRP A 206 -10.97 28.45 -8.86
CA TRP A 206 -9.74 28.09 -8.15
C TRP A 206 -9.87 26.70 -7.58
N GLY A 207 -8.78 26.10 -7.15
CA GLY A 207 -8.82 24.77 -6.57
C GLY A 207 -7.80 24.62 -5.45
N LYS A 208 -8.08 23.69 -4.57
CA LYS A 208 -7.12 23.23 -3.58
C LYS A 208 -7.04 21.71 -3.60
N PHE A 209 -5.86 21.21 -3.29
CA PHE A 209 -5.60 19.81 -3.22
C PHE A 209 -4.62 19.52 -2.09
N VAL A 210 -4.74 18.34 -1.53
CA VAL A 210 -3.84 17.85 -0.47
C VAL A 210 -2.97 16.76 -1.06
N LEU A 211 -1.65 16.93 -0.96
CA LEU A 211 -0.68 15.87 -1.20
C LEU A 211 -0.32 15.20 0.12
N GLU A 212 -0.05 13.91 0.04
CA GLU A 212 0.44 13.08 1.12
C GLU A 212 1.74 12.38 0.70
N ASP A 213 2.77 12.48 1.52
CA ASP A 213 4.02 11.71 1.38
C ASP A 213 4.15 10.70 2.53
N TYR A 214 5.36 10.12 2.72
CA TYR A 214 5.62 9.17 3.81
C TYR A 214 5.52 9.78 5.22
N ASN A 215 5.60 11.10 5.33
CA ASN A 215 5.79 11.80 6.61
C ASN A 215 4.59 12.66 7.00
N GLY A 216 3.74 13.02 6.04
CA GLY A 216 2.56 13.82 6.31
C GLY A 216 1.87 14.38 5.08
N THR A 217 1.09 15.42 5.28
CA THR A 217 0.28 16.03 4.24
C THR A 217 0.51 17.53 4.15
N HIS A 218 0.32 18.10 2.96
CA HIS A 218 0.31 19.54 2.76
C HIS A 218 -0.81 19.96 1.81
N GLU A 219 -1.54 21.02 2.16
CA GLU A 219 -2.60 21.58 1.30
C GLU A 219 -2.03 22.69 0.40
N PHE A 220 -2.22 22.54 -0.90
CA PHE A 220 -1.87 23.54 -1.92
C PHE A 220 -3.13 24.22 -2.44
N ALA A 221 -3.04 25.53 -2.71
CA ALA A 221 -4.10 26.29 -3.35
C ALA A 221 -3.62 26.85 -4.67
N LEU A 222 -4.42 26.69 -5.73
CA LEU A 222 -4.16 27.15 -7.08
C LEU A 222 -5.19 28.20 -7.49
N PHE A 223 -4.72 29.38 -7.84
CA PHE A 223 -5.58 30.50 -8.25
C PHE A 223 -5.28 30.90 -9.70
N SER A 224 -6.31 31.40 -10.38
CA SER A 224 -6.19 32.04 -11.70
C SER A 224 -5.39 31.18 -12.71
N LYS A 225 -4.29 31.70 -13.24
CA LYS A 225 -3.44 31.01 -14.22
C LYS A 225 -2.86 29.68 -13.71
N ASP A 226 -2.50 29.60 -12.43
CA ASP A 226 -1.97 28.35 -11.88
C ASP A 226 -3.04 27.27 -11.86
N TYR A 227 -4.27 27.62 -11.51
CA TYR A 227 -5.38 26.68 -11.59
C TYR A 227 -5.65 26.22 -13.03
N GLU A 228 -5.65 27.14 -14.00
CA GLU A 228 -5.83 26.78 -15.43
C GLU A 228 -4.73 25.83 -15.93
N ASN A 229 -3.47 26.08 -15.54
CA ASN A 229 -2.33 25.28 -15.96
C ASN A 229 -2.31 23.88 -15.32
N PHE A 230 -2.67 23.78 -14.05
CA PHE A 230 -2.45 22.57 -13.24
C PHE A 230 -3.74 21.80 -12.91
N ARG A 231 -4.94 22.31 -13.20
CA ARG A 231 -6.22 21.63 -12.92
C ARG A 231 -6.31 20.21 -13.48
N LYS A 232 -5.60 19.92 -14.56
CA LYS A 232 -5.53 18.60 -15.18
C LYS A 232 -4.88 17.53 -14.31
N TYR A 233 -4.19 17.93 -13.24
CA TYR A 233 -3.57 17.04 -12.25
C TYR A 233 -4.38 16.91 -10.97
N LEU A 234 -5.46 17.65 -10.81
CA LEU A 234 -6.28 17.68 -9.60
C LEU A 234 -7.30 16.53 -9.59
N PHE A 235 -6.82 15.33 -9.45
CA PHE A 235 -7.63 14.12 -9.28
C PHE A 235 -7.08 13.30 -8.10
N SER A 236 -8.00 12.77 -7.26
CA SER A 236 -7.61 11.86 -6.19
C SER A 236 -6.84 10.66 -6.76
N ASP A 237 -5.94 10.13 -5.95
CA ASP A 237 -5.08 8.99 -6.28
C ASP A 237 -4.05 9.25 -7.40
N TYR A 238 -3.88 10.50 -7.85
CA TYR A 238 -2.76 10.86 -8.70
C TYR A 238 -1.49 11.01 -7.88
N PHE A 239 -0.40 10.50 -8.44
CA PHE A 239 0.95 10.62 -7.88
C PHE A 239 1.67 11.75 -8.57
N LEU A 240 1.96 12.81 -7.83
CA LEU A 240 2.50 14.05 -8.40
C LEU A 240 3.91 14.36 -7.89
N PHE A 241 4.73 14.84 -8.80
CA PHE A 241 5.95 15.57 -8.51
C PHE A 241 5.67 17.05 -8.72
N VAL A 242 5.94 17.86 -7.71
CA VAL A 242 5.67 19.31 -7.70
C VAL A 242 6.97 20.03 -7.41
N ARG A 243 7.39 20.87 -8.34
CA ARG A 243 8.53 21.78 -8.19
C ARG A 243 8.04 23.19 -8.05
N GLY A 244 8.59 23.91 -7.09
CA GLY A 244 8.23 25.28 -6.83
C GLY A 244 9.35 26.06 -6.16
N ARG A 245 9.10 27.34 -5.94
CA ARG A 245 10.01 28.26 -5.26
C ARG A 245 9.31 28.89 -4.06
N VAL A 246 10.04 28.99 -2.95
CA VAL A 246 9.57 29.75 -1.79
C VAL A 246 9.93 31.22 -1.99
N GLN A 247 8.91 32.06 -2.12
CA GLN A 247 9.06 33.48 -2.41
C GLN A 247 8.06 34.33 -1.62
N PRO A 248 8.29 35.65 -1.48
CA PRO A 248 7.29 36.56 -0.94
C PRO A 248 6.01 36.56 -1.76
N LYS A 249 4.86 36.70 -1.10
CA LYS A 249 3.58 36.86 -1.79
C LYS A 249 3.54 38.18 -2.58
N PRO A 250 2.92 38.20 -3.78
CA PRO A 250 2.88 39.40 -4.66
C PRO A 250 2.30 40.62 -4.00
N TYR A 251 1.45 40.50 -3.00
CA TYR A 251 0.73 41.62 -2.35
C TYR A 251 1.16 41.82 -0.87
N ASN A 252 2.07 41.00 -0.35
CA ASN A 252 2.57 41.10 1.00
C ASN A 252 3.96 40.48 1.13
N ASP A 253 5.00 41.30 0.99
CA ASP A 253 6.39 40.86 1.06
C ASP A 253 6.81 40.26 2.40
N LYS A 254 5.98 40.42 3.44
CA LYS A 254 6.22 39.85 4.78
C LYS A 254 5.74 38.39 4.90
N GLU A 255 4.91 37.95 3.97
CA GLU A 255 4.40 36.59 3.94
C GLU A 255 5.04 35.80 2.79
N LEU A 256 5.45 34.57 3.07
CA LEU A 256 5.97 33.68 2.06
C LEU A 256 4.87 32.78 1.48
N GLU A 257 5.08 32.36 0.24
CA GLU A 257 4.30 31.33 -0.44
C GLU A 257 5.22 30.32 -1.11
N PHE A 258 4.76 29.09 -1.23
CA PHE A 258 5.35 28.13 -2.15
C PHE A 258 4.70 28.26 -3.51
N LYS A 259 5.39 28.91 -4.44
CA LYS A 259 4.91 29.12 -5.81
C LYS A 259 5.24 27.93 -6.67
N ILE A 260 4.23 27.22 -7.15
CA ILE A 260 4.40 26.08 -8.05
C ILE A 260 4.91 26.57 -9.41
N ILE A 261 6.01 25.99 -9.88
CA ILE A 261 6.64 26.22 -11.18
C ILE A 261 6.23 25.14 -12.17
N SER A 262 6.28 23.87 -11.73
CA SER A 262 5.90 22.73 -12.55
C SER A 262 5.25 21.64 -11.74
N MET A 263 4.37 20.88 -12.39
CA MET A 263 3.68 19.73 -11.82
C MET A 263 3.60 18.67 -12.91
N VAL A 264 4.00 17.44 -12.59
CA VAL A 264 3.95 16.29 -13.49
C VAL A 264 3.55 15.04 -12.72
N GLN A 265 3.03 14.03 -13.41
CA GLN A 265 2.79 12.73 -12.78
C GLN A 265 4.11 11.98 -12.55
N LEU A 266 4.25 11.31 -11.40
CA LEU A 266 5.44 10.50 -11.09
C LEU A 266 5.64 9.35 -12.09
N SER A 267 4.55 8.84 -12.67
CA SER A 267 4.62 7.85 -13.75
C SER A 267 5.32 8.40 -15.00
N GLU A 268 4.99 9.64 -15.41
CA GLU A 268 5.64 10.30 -16.54
C GLU A 268 7.14 10.53 -16.27
N MET A 269 7.50 10.87 -15.03
CA MET A 269 8.90 11.05 -14.65
C MET A 269 9.68 9.74 -14.72
N ARG A 270 9.11 8.64 -14.22
CA ARG A 270 9.75 7.33 -14.27
C ARG A 270 10.11 6.94 -15.70
N ASP A 271 9.20 7.20 -16.63
CA ASP A 271 9.35 6.75 -18.01
C ASP A 271 10.22 7.70 -18.88
N THR A 272 10.30 9.00 -18.51
CA THR A 272 10.95 10.02 -19.35
C THR A 272 12.24 10.59 -18.77
N MET A 273 12.38 10.68 -17.46
CA MET A 273 13.49 11.38 -16.81
C MET A 273 14.63 10.47 -16.36
N ILE A 274 14.33 9.20 -16.04
CA ILE A 274 15.36 8.25 -15.66
C ILE A 274 15.91 7.58 -16.91
N LYS A 275 17.07 8.04 -17.36
CA LYS A 275 17.70 7.53 -18.58
C LYS A 275 18.63 6.36 -18.33
N GLU A 276 19.21 6.28 -17.15
CA GLU A 276 20.19 5.26 -16.80
C GLU A 276 20.03 4.82 -15.35
N MET A 277 20.14 3.53 -15.12
CA MET A 277 20.32 2.92 -13.81
C MET A 277 21.69 2.24 -13.77
N ASN A 278 22.51 2.61 -12.80
CA ASN A 278 23.83 2.03 -12.60
C ASN A 278 23.89 1.29 -11.25
N VAL A 279 24.09 -0.01 -11.30
CA VAL A 279 24.29 -0.87 -10.13
C VAL A 279 25.78 -0.94 -9.81
N LEU A 280 26.15 -0.73 -8.54
CA LEU A 280 27.51 -0.71 -8.06
C LEU A 280 27.81 -2.00 -7.30
N LEU A 281 28.67 -2.84 -7.81
CA LEU A 281 29.03 -4.12 -7.22
C LEU A 281 30.53 -4.14 -6.84
N PRO A 282 30.88 -4.29 -5.56
CA PRO A 282 32.23 -4.68 -5.18
C PRO A 282 32.60 -6.01 -5.84
N VAL A 283 33.84 -6.15 -6.30
CA VAL A 283 34.29 -7.37 -7.01
C VAL A 283 34.18 -8.62 -6.12
N GLU A 284 34.39 -8.45 -4.82
CA GLU A 284 34.25 -9.49 -3.79
C GLU A 284 32.83 -10.04 -3.64
N ASP A 285 31.81 -9.23 -3.95
CA ASP A 285 30.40 -9.62 -3.84
C ASP A 285 29.88 -10.28 -5.13
N VAL A 286 30.64 -10.29 -6.22
CA VAL A 286 30.25 -10.89 -7.50
C VAL A 286 30.31 -12.40 -7.43
N THR A 287 29.20 -13.03 -7.12
CA THR A 287 29.05 -14.50 -7.06
C THR A 287 28.18 -15.02 -8.20
N PRO A 288 28.34 -16.30 -8.63
CA PRO A 288 27.48 -16.90 -9.64
C PRO A 288 25.98 -16.84 -9.27
N THR A 289 25.66 -16.94 -7.98
CA THR A 289 24.28 -16.84 -7.46
C THR A 289 23.73 -15.44 -7.67
N LEU A 290 24.45 -14.41 -7.24
CA LEU A 290 24.05 -13.01 -7.42
C LEU A 290 23.84 -12.66 -8.89
N VAL A 291 24.77 -13.10 -9.77
CA VAL A 291 24.68 -12.84 -11.22
C VAL A 291 23.43 -13.46 -11.81
N ARG A 292 23.08 -14.70 -11.42
CA ARG A 292 21.86 -15.37 -11.87
C ARG A 292 20.61 -14.63 -11.42
N GLU A 293 20.50 -14.36 -10.11
CA GLU A 293 19.33 -13.72 -9.51
C GLU A 293 19.11 -12.30 -10.05
N LEU A 294 20.18 -11.50 -10.12
CA LEU A 294 20.11 -10.16 -10.69
C LEU A 294 19.71 -10.21 -12.18
N THR A 295 20.22 -11.20 -12.94
CA THR A 295 19.82 -11.38 -14.34
C THR A 295 18.34 -11.71 -14.49
N GLU A 296 17.78 -12.54 -13.62
CA GLU A 296 16.35 -12.86 -13.60
C GLU A 296 15.52 -11.62 -13.29
N LYS A 297 15.89 -10.86 -12.25
CA LYS A 297 15.22 -9.61 -11.88
C LYS A 297 15.25 -8.56 -12.99
N VAL A 298 16.39 -8.39 -13.65
CA VAL A 298 16.55 -7.48 -14.81
C VAL A 298 15.66 -7.93 -15.99
N LYS A 299 15.54 -9.24 -16.24
CA LYS A 299 14.66 -9.77 -17.30
C LYS A 299 13.17 -9.57 -16.99
N GLU A 300 12.78 -9.67 -15.73
CA GLU A 300 11.40 -9.40 -15.27
C GLU A 300 11.06 -7.90 -15.36
N ALA A 301 12.01 -7.04 -15.03
CA ALA A 301 11.85 -5.59 -14.99
C ALA A 301 12.08 -4.90 -16.35
N LYS A 302 11.46 -5.39 -17.44
CA LYS A 302 11.60 -4.79 -18.78
C LYS A 302 11.10 -3.35 -18.82
N GLY A 303 11.88 -2.45 -19.45
CA GLY A 303 11.55 -1.03 -19.57
C GLY A 303 12.40 -0.30 -20.60
N GLU A 304 12.53 1.03 -20.46
CA GLU A 304 13.27 1.89 -21.40
C GLU A 304 14.55 2.48 -20.80
N THR A 305 14.79 2.36 -19.49
CA THR A 305 15.97 2.88 -18.80
C THR A 305 17.20 2.04 -19.13
N LEU A 306 18.29 2.67 -19.52
CA LEU A 306 19.56 1.98 -19.77
C LEU A 306 20.08 1.33 -18.47
N PHE A 307 20.53 0.09 -18.58
CA PHE A 307 21.04 -0.64 -17.43
C PHE A 307 22.56 -0.78 -17.52
N ARG A 308 23.23 -0.33 -16.47
CA ARG A 308 24.69 -0.41 -16.31
C ARG A 308 25.04 -1.14 -15.03
N ILE A 309 26.15 -1.86 -15.04
CA ILE A 309 26.77 -2.44 -13.85
C ILE A 309 28.20 -1.90 -13.77
N SER A 310 28.55 -1.31 -12.64
CA SER A 310 29.91 -0.89 -12.32
C SER A 310 30.49 -1.82 -11.27
N VAL A 311 31.44 -2.66 -11.67
CA VAL A 311 32.19 -3.52 -10.76
C VAL A 311 33.39 -2.76 -10.26
N ILE A 312 33.59 -2.70 -8.93
CA ILE A 312 34.60 -1.92 -8.27
C ILE A 312 35.54 -2.85 -7.50
N ASP A 313 36.81 -2.84 -7.85
CA ASP A 313 37.90 -3.43 -7.06
C ASP A 313 38.55 -2.32 -6.24
N ARG A 314 38.31 -2.35 -4.92
CA ARG A 314 38.84 -1.32 -4.01
C ARG A 314 40.31 -1.50 -3.71
N GLU A 315 40.82 -2.73 -3.74
CA GLU A 315 42.26 -3.02 -3.48
C GLU A 315 43.11 -2.62 -4.68
N ALA A 316 42.64 -2.96 -5.87
CA ALA A 316 43.35 -2.60 -7.12
C ALA A 316 43.08 -1.15 -7.58
N HIS A 317 42.16 -0.41 -6.93
CA HIS A 317 41.66 0.91 -7.34
C HIS A 317 41.19 0.96 -8.79
N VAL A 318 40.52 -0.09 -9.26
CA VAL A 318 39.98 -0.22 -10.61
C VAL A 318 38.47 -0.31 -10.57
N SER A 319 37.81 0.31 -11.55
CA SER A 319 36.36 0.12 -11.79
C SER A 319 36.12 -0.26 -13.24
N LEU A 320 35.23 -1.23 -13.45
CA LEU A 320 34.81 -1.69 -14.76
C LEU A 320 33.33 -1.39 -14.92
N SER A 321 32.95 -0.57 -15.90
CA SER A 321 31.58 -0.29 -16.24
C SER A 321 31.11 -1.12 -17.42
N LEU A 322 30.07 -1.91 -17.21
CA LEU A 322 29.46 -2.82 -18.17
C LEU A 322 28.08 -2.29 -18.57
N PHE A 323 27.84 -2.13 -19.86
CA PHE A 323 26.53 -1.75 -20.39
C PHE A 323 25.75 -2.97 -20.86
N SER A 324 24.50 -3.06 -20.46
CA SER A 324 23.61 -4.04 -21.04
C SER A 324 23.14 -3.57 -22.43
N LYS A 325 23.58 -4.27 -23.48
CA LYS A 325 23.15 -4.00 -24.86
C LYS A 325 21.75 -4.57 -25.17
N SER A 326 21.35 -5.60 -24.44
CA SER A 326 20.15 -6.40 -24.75
C SER A 326 18.99 -6.16 -23.79
N HIS A 327 19.25 -5.56 -22.64
CA HIS A 327 18.21 -5.36 -21.61
C HIS A 327 18.20 -3.92 -21.16
N LYS A 328 17.07 -3.26 -21.33
CA LYS A 328 16.70 -2.03 -20.65
C LYS A 328 15.76 -2.38 -19.53
N VAL A 329 15.73 -1.62 -18.46
CA VAL A 329 14.96 -1.91 -17.26
C VAL A 329 13.91 -0.83 -16.98
N SER A 330 12.85 -1.22 -16.30
CA SER A 330 11.96 -0.31 -15.56
C SER A 330 12.30 -0.42 -14.08
N LEU A 331 12.24 0.69 -13.36
CA LEU A 331 12.48 0.70 -11.91
C LEU A 331 11.25 0.13 -11.20
N THR A 332 11.07 -1.19 -11.30
CA THR A 332 9.98 -1.89 -10.61
C THR A 332 10.32 -2.07 -9.14
N GLN A 333 9.29 -2.10 -8.29
CA GLN A 333 9.46 -2.38 -6.87
C GLN A 333 10.23 -3.70 -6.64
N SER A 334 9.95 -4.74 -7.42
CA SER A 334 10.63 -6.04 -7.31
C SER A 334 12.14 -5.95 -7.54
N LEU A 335 12.59 -5.17 -8.55
CA LEU A 335 14.02 -4.98 -8.81
C LEU A 335 14.67 -4.16 -7.69
N VAL A 336 14.00 -3.11 -7.26
CA VAL A 336 14.52 -2.19 -6.24
C VAL A 336 14.60 -2.87 -4.88
N SER A 337 13.53 -3.53 -4.44
CA SER A 337 13.55 -4.27 -3.18
C SER A 337 14.64 -5.36 -3.19
N TYR A 338 14.83 -6.05 -4.33
CA TYR A 338 15.94 -7.01 -4.43
C TYR A 338 17.31 -6.36 -4.22
N LEU A 339 17.55 -5.17 -4.80
CA LEU A 339 18.82 -4.45 -4.61
C LEU A 339 18.98 -3.98 -3.15
N ASP A 340 17.93 -3.42 -2.56
CA ASP A 340 17.93 -2.93 -1.18
C ASP A 340 18.10 -4.09 -0.17
N ASP A 341 17.39 -5.20 -0.34
CA ASP A 341 17.45 -6.39 0.53
C ASP A 341 18.83 -7.08 0.51
N ASN A 342 19.55 -6.95 -0.62
CA ASN A 342 20.90 -7.47 -0.76
C ASN A 342 21.99 -6.39 -0.53
N GLU A 343 21.63 -5.22 -0.01
CA GLU A 343 22.54 -4.08 0.25
C GLU A 343 23.31 -3.62 -0.99
N ILE A 344 22.79 -3.88 -2.20
CA ILE A 344 23.42 -3.53 -3.46
C ILE A 344 23.18 -2.04 -3.74
N LYS A 345 24.26 -1.27 -3.82
CA LYS A 345 24.19 0.16 -4.14
C LYS A 345 23.86 0.40 -5.60
N TYR A 346 23.04 1.39 -5.86
CA TYR A 346 22.71 1.83 -7.22
C TYR A 346 22.58 3.35 -7.28
N SER A 347 22.67 3.88 -8.49
CA SER A 347 22.38 5.28 -8.80
C SER A 347 21.54 5.39 -10.05
N ILE A 348 20.76 6.45 -10.16
CA ILE A 348 19.95 6.77 -11.35
C ILE A 348 20.40 8.11 -11.93
N ALA A 349 20.29 8.26 -13.26
CA ALA A 349 20.64 9.46 -13.99
C ALA A 349 19.63 9.78 -15.09
#